data_b5755b604c147f212b26525b69ec67f5
#
_entry.id   b5755b604c147f212b26525b69ec67f5
#
_cell.length_a   1.000
_cell.length_b   1.000
_cell.length_c   1.000
_cell.angle_alpha   90.00
_cell.angle_beta   90.00
_cell.angle_gamma   90.00
#
_symmetry.space_group_name_H-M   'P 1'
#
loop_
_entity.id
_entity.type
_entity.pdbx_description
1 polymer ?
#
loop_
_entity_poly.entity_id
_entity_poly.type
_entity_poly.pdbx_seq_one_letter_code
_entity_poly.pdbx_strand_id
1 'polypeptide(L)'
;MYNTDYLQMSHKRAQEQRKEFVMHENVQIYIKDQMPPGIDIGSILDKINLSIPQHLTSEIDSIYIGMFAEFEEMETNAMFKDGAIYVTNNQEDEQDLIDDIVHEIAHSLENPFGHIIYADGRLEKEFYNKRMRLFEILKSEGLKPQRSLFEDPEYNKEMDLYLYKKVGYDRLNFIASSYGLFTSAYSATALREYFANGFEYFFLDDRAYLAEICPVLYDKIKDLHQDD
;
A
#
# COMPACT_ATOMS: atom_id res chain seq x y z
N MET A 1 -23.19 -12.79 45.07
CA MET A 1 -23.86 -13.47 43.96
C MET A 1 -23.52 -12.64 42.69
N TYR A 2 -22.43 -13.00 42.02
CA TYR A 2 -22.01 -12.29 40.79
C TYR A 2 -22.96 -12.73 39.67
N ASN A 3 -23.50 -11.76 38.95
CA ASN A 3 -24.53 -11.93 37.94
C ASN A 3 -23.97 -12.73 36.74
N THR A 4 -24.16 -14.06 36.79
CA THR A 4 -23.78 -15.02 35.74
C THR A 4 -24.40 -14.68 34.40
N ASP A 5 -25.57 -14.00 34.39
CA ASP A 5 -26.26 -13.56 33.19
C ASP A 5 -25.50 -12.44 32.46
N TYR A 6 -24.86 -11.52 33.21
CA TYR A 6 -24.08 -10.43 32.60
C TYR A 6 -22.81 -10.98 31.89
N LEU A 7 -22.15 -11.94 32.52
CA LEU A 7 -20.98 -12.59 31.91
C LEU A 7 -21.35 -13.44 30.68
N GLN A 8 -22.50 -14.14 30.74
CA GLN A 8 -23.01 -14.89 29.59
C GLN A 8 -23.46 -13.97 28.46
N MET A 9 -24.14 -12.87 28.77
CA MET A 9 -24.54 -11.86 27.76
C MET A 9 -23.32 -11.13 27.19
N SER A 10 -22.32 -10.83 27.99
CA SER A 10 -21.05 -10.24 27.53
C SER A 10 -20.28 -11.21 26.64
N HIS A 11 -20.22 -12.50 27.00
CA HIS A 11 -19.60 -13.55 26.19
C HIS A 11 -20.35 -13.77 24.87
N LYS A 12 -21.69 -13.76 24.91
CA LYS A 12 -22.52 -13.90 23.72
C LYS A 12 -22.39 -12.70 22.78
N ARG A 13 -22.35 -11.47 23.33
CA ARG A 13 -22.06 -10.25 22.55
C ARG A 13 -20.64 -10.26 21.98
N ALA A 14 -19.66 -10.72 22.72
CA ALA A 14 -18.28 -10.86 22.23
C ALA A 14 -18.15 -11.93 21.13
N GLN A 15 -18.94 -13.02 21.19
CA GLN A 15 -19.00 -14.03 20.13
C GLN A 15 -19.82 -13.56 18.92
N GLU A 16 -20.90 -12.80 19.11
CA GLU A 16 -21.69 -12.21 18.03
C GLU A 16 -20.95 -11.06 17.32
N GLN A 17 -20.00 -10.39 17.99
CA GLN A 17 -19.12 -9.36 17.43
C GLN A 17 -17.85 -9.93 16.78
N ARG A 18 -17.48 -11.19 17.04
CA ARG A 18 -16.46 -11.90 16.27
C ARG A 18 -17.10 -12.44 14.98
N LYS A 19 -17.37 -11.56 14.03
CA LYS A 19 -17.43 -12.01 12.65
C LYS A 19 -16.01 -12.43 12.29
N GLU A 20 -15.77 -13.73 12.17
CA GLU A 20 -14.54 -14.26 11.61
C GLU A 20 -14.62 -14.00 10.10
N PHE A 21 -13.87 -13.02 9.64
CA PHE A 21 -13.69 -12.79 8.23
C PHE A 21 -12.42 -13.50 7.78
N VAL A 22 -12.47 -14.06 6.58
CA VAL A 22 -11.35 -14.75 5.95
C VAL A 22 -11.20 -14.24 4.52
N MET A 23 -9.98 -13.91 4.12
CA MET A 23 -9.63 -13.56 2.75
C MET A 23 -8.88 -14.74 2.12
N HIS A 24 -9.20 -15.10 0.88
CA HIS A 24 -8.59 -16.22 0.14
C HIS A 24 -8.52 -17.55 0.92
N GLU A 25 -9.57 -17.86 1.73
CA GLU A 25 -9.72 -19.09 2.53
C GLU A 25 -8.71 -19.28 3.67
N ASN A 26 -7.58 -18.58 3.68
CA ASN A 26 -6.49 -18.80 4.64
C ASN A 26 -6.05 -17.56 5.44
N VAL A 27 -6.30 -16.33 4.95
CA VAL A 27 -5.89 -15.11 5.65
C VAL A 27 -6.95 -14.70 6.68
N GLN A 28 -6.62 -14.74 7.96
CA GLN A 28 -7.55 -14.41 9.04
C GLN A 28 -7.65 -12.90 9.25
N ILE A 29 -8.88 -12.36 9.37
CA ILE A 29 -9.11 -10.93 9.57
C ILE A 29 -9.56 -10.68 11.00
N TYR A 30 -8.83 -9.83 11.73
CA TYR A 30 -9.11 -9.46 13.11
C TYR A 30 -9.47 -7.98 13.21
N ILE A 31 -10.75 -7.69 13.49
CA ILE A 31 -11.21 -6.32 13.76
C ILE A 31 -11.03 -6.05 15.25
N LYS A 32 -10.03 -5.22 15.58
CA LYS A 32 -9.66 -4.88 16.95
C LYS A 32 -10.53 -3.76 17.51
N ASP A 33 -10.84 -2.76 16.68
CA ASP A 33 -11.60 -1.58 17.07
C ASP A 33 -12.79 -1.37 16.12
N GLN A 34 -13.79 -0.60 16.58
CA GLN A 34 -15.01 -0.37 15.81
C GLN A 34 -14.71 0.37 14.49
N MET A 35 -15.24 -0.14 13.39
CA MET A 35 -15.14 0.51 12.08
C MET A 35 -16.03 1.76 12.01
N PRO A 36 -15.63 2.78 11.22
CA PRO A 36 -16.49 3.91 10.89
C PRO A 36 -17.81 3.46 10.26
N PRO A 37 -18.90 4.23 10.46
CA PRO A 37 -20.17 3.93 9.79
C PRO A 37 -20.03 3.97 8.27
N GLY A 38 -20.59 2.95 7.60
CA GLY A 38 -20.59 2.86 6.13
C GLY A 38 -19.48 2.01 5.54
N ILE A 39 -18.53 1.52 6.35
CA ILE A 39 -17.49 0.59 5.90
C ILE A 39 -17.95 -0.85 6.14
N ASP A 40 -18.13 -1.62 5.06
CA ASP A 40 -18.46 -3.05 5.09
C ASP A 40 -17.25 -3.91 4.76
N ILE A 41 -16.67 -4.52 5.78
CA ILE A 41 -15.50 -5.41 5.66
C ILE A 41 -15.77 -6.57 4.69
N GLY A 42 -16.99 -7.13 4.68
CA GLY A 42 -17.35 -8.21 3.75
C GLY A 42 -17.23 -7.75 2.29
N SER A 43 -17.77 -6.57 1.97
CA SER A 43 -17.67 -5.96 0.63
C SER A 43 -16.21 -5.70 0.22
N ILE A 44 -15.38 -5.21 1.14
CA ILE A 44 -13.95 -4.94 0.91
C ILE A 44 -13.21 -6.24 0.59
N LEU A 45 -13.39 -7.27 1.40
CA LEU A 45 -12.72 -8.56 1.20
C LEU A 45 -13.16 -9.23 -0.10
N ASP A 46 -14.44 -9.13 -0.47
CA ASP A 46 -14.93 -9.62 -1.75
C ASP A 46 -14.26 -8.91 -2.93
N LYS A 47 -14.08 -7.59 -2.86
CA LYS A 47 -13.36 -6.81 -3.90
C LYS A 47 -11.90 -7.23 -4.00
N ILE A 48 -11.20 -7.39 -2.86
CA ILE A 48 -9.79 -7.82 -2.85
C ILE A 48 -9.68 -9.24 -3.41
N ASN A 49 -10.52 -10.19 -2.97
CA ASN A 49 -10.52 -11.56 -3.46
C ASN A 49 -10.76 -11.68 -4.98
N LEU A 50 -11.57 -10.77 -5.54
CA LEU A 50 -11.84 -10.72 -6.98
C LEU A 50 -10.68 -10.10 -7.78
N SER A 51 -9.97 -9.15 -7.19
CA SER A 51 -8.93 -8.39 -7.87
C SER A 51 -7.55 -9.04 -7.76
N ILE A 52 -7.19 -9.53 -6.58
CA ILE A 52 -5.86 -10.06 -6.26
C ILE A 52 -5.89 -11.60 -6.32
N PRO A 53 -5.04 -12.28 -7.10
CA PRO A 53 -4.90 -13.73 -7.08
C PRO A 53 -4.43 -14.26 -5.73
N GLN A 54 -4.94 -15.42 -5.32
CA GLN A 54 -4.65 -16.03 -4.02
C GLN A 54 -3.15 -16.27 -3.77
N HIS A 55 -2.38 -16.66 -4.79
CA HIS A 55 -0.95 -16.93 -4.64
C HIS A 55 -0.15 -15.68 -4.23
N LEU A 56 -0.64 -14.46 -4.55
CA LEU A 56 -0.02 -13.20 -4.15
C LEU A 56 -0.27 -12.82 -2.68
N THR A 57 -1.06 -13.61 -1.96
CA THR A 57 -1.29 -13.42 -0.51
C THR A 57 -0.71 -14.54 0.32
N SER A 58 0.13 -15.41 -0.26
CA SER A 58 0.69 -16.61 0.40
C SER A 58 1.58 -16.29 1.61
N GLU A 59 2.18 -15.11 1.66
CA GLU A 59 3.05 -14.67 2.76
C GLU A 59 2.27 -14.01 3.91
N ILE A 60 0.92 -13.96 3.81
CA ILE A 60 0.07 -13.27 4.76
C ILE A 60 -0.77 -14.30 5.53
N ASP A 61 -0.57 -14.38 6.83
CA ASP A 61 -1.35 -15.22 7.73
C ASP A 61 -2.59 -14.49 8.27
N SER A 62 -2.46 -13.16 8.47
CA SER A 62 -3.52 -12.38 9.12
C SER A 62 -3.49 -10.89 8.78
N ILE A 63 -4.67 -10.25 8.90
CA ILE A 63 -4.84 -8.80 8.80
C ILE A 63 -5.50 -8.29 10.09
N TYR A 64 -4.90 -7.31 10.73
CA TYR A 64 -5.41 -6.66 11.93
C TYR A 64 -5.89 -5.25 11.59
N ILE A 65 -7.16 -4.97 11.85
CA ILE A 65 -7.78 -3.65 11.61
C ILE A 65 -8.08 -2.99 12.95
N GLY A 66 -7.51 -1.81 13.23
CA GLY A 66 -7.73 -1.14 14.49
C GLY A 66 -6.82 0.04 14.74
N MET A 67 -6.81 0.53 15.98
CA MET A 67 -5.90 1.61 16.40
C MET A 67 -4.59 1.01 16.91
N PHE A 68 -3.46 1.48 16.37
CA PHE A 68 -2.11 1.09 16.74
C PHE A 68 -1.32 2.33 17.14
N ALA A 69 -0.77 2.35 18.35
CA ALA A 69 -0.01 3.50 18.86
C ALA A 69 1.23 3.79 18.01
N GLU A 70 1.82 2.73 17.45
CA GLU A 70 3.00 2.80 16.59
C GLU A 70 2.74 3.61 15.30
N PHE A 71 1.51 3.62 14.79
CA PHE A 71 1.17 4.33 13.55
C PHE A 71 1.23 5.85 13.71
N GLU A 72 0.87 6.37 14.90
CA GLU A 72 1.01 7.81 15.18
C GLU A 72 2.48 8.24 15.20
N GLU A 73 3.37 7.39 15.75
CA GLU A 73 4.81 7.68 15.81
C GLU A 73 5.49 7.56 14.44
N MET A 74 5.01 6.63 13.60
CA MET A 74 5.56 6.35 12.27
C MET A 74 4.92 7.19 11.17
N GLU A 75 3.84 7.92 11.47
CA GLU A 75 3.05 8.69 10.49
C GLU A 75 2.57 7.80 9.31
N THR A 76 2.12 6.56 9.61
CA THR A 76 1.63 5.59 8.61
C THR A 76 0.21 5.10 8.94
N ASN A 77 -0.51 4.62 7.94
CA ASN A 77 -1.86 4.05 8.08
C ASN A 77 -1.86 2.52 8.09
N ALA A 78 -0.86 1.90 7.48
CA ALA A 78 -0.74 0.46 7.39
C ALA A 78 0.72 0.00 7.46
N MET A 79 0.94 -1.31 7.68
CA MET A 79 2.26 -1.92 7.72
C MET A 79 2.16 -3.43 7.58
N PHE A 80 2.94 -4.02 6.67
CA PHE A 80 3.22 -5.46 6.67
C PHE A 80 4.41 -5.79 7.57
N LYS A 81 4.23 -6.74 8.47
CA LYS A 81 5.30 -7.21 9.36
C LYS A 81 5.07 -8.65 9.80
N ASP A 82 6.11 -9.49 9.69
CA ASP A 82 6.13 -10.86 10.24
C ASP A 82 4.90 -11.71 9.85
N GLY A 83 4.50 -11.68 8.57
CA GLY A 83 3.34 -12.43 8.05
C GLY A 83 1.98 -11.80 8.37
N ALA A 84 1.94 -10.60 8.93
CA ALA A 84 0.69 -9.91 9.24
C ALA A 84 0.64 -8.51 8.64
N ILE A 85 -0.54 -8.12 8.15
CA ILE A 85 -0.85 -6.73 7.80
C ILE A 85 -1.55 -6.07 8.98
N TYR A 86 -1.09 -4.92 9.37
CA TYR A 86 -1.73 -4.02 10.33
C TYR A 86 -2.23 -2.81 9.58
N VAL A 87 -3.49 -2.44 9.76
CA VAL A 87 -4.08 -1.28 9.10
C VAL A 87 -4.99 -0.51 10.06
N THR A 88 -4.95 0.81 9.98
CA THR A 88 -5.79 1.66 10.82
C THR A 88 -7.27 1.47 10.51
N ASN A 89 -8.15 1.53 11.53
CA ASN A 89 -9.60 1.62 11.32
C ASN A 89 -10.07 3.06 11.08
N ASN A 90 -9.19 4.06 11.12
CA ASN A 90 -9.51 5.46 10.81
C ASN A 90 -9.42 5.68 9.30
N GLN A 91 -10.44 5.23 8.58
CA GLN A 91 -10.57 5.29 7.13
C GLN A 91 -11.68 6.27 6.72
N GLU A 92 -11.50 7.01 5.64
CA GLU A 92 -12.54 7.92 5.13
C GLU A 92 -13.65 7.14 4.43
N ASP A 93 -13.28 6.10 3.66
CA ASP A 93 -14.20 5.21 2.95
C ASP A 93 -13.65 3.78 2.79
N GLU A 94 -14.40 2.92 2.05
CA GLU A 94 -13.99 1.54 1.77
C GLU A 94 -12.77 1.47 0.86
N GLN A 95 -12.60 2.44 -0.05
CA GLN A 95 -11.50 2.43 -1.02
C GLN A 95 -10.17 2.67 -0.33
N ASP A 96 -10.10 3.60 0.63
CA ASP A 96 -8.88 3.84 1.42
C ASP A 96 -8.39 2.55 2.10
N LEU A 97 -9.32 1.78 2.70
CA LEU A 97 -8.95 0.52 3.35
C LEU A 97 -8.52 -0.56 2.35
N ILE A 98 -9.11 -0.60 1.15
CA ILE A 98 -8.69 -1.50 0.08
C ILE A 98 -7.29 -1.14 -0.38
N ASP A 99 -7.03 0.14 -0.64
CA ASP A 99 -5.74 0.64 -1.12
C ASP A 99 -4.64 0.34 -0.10
N ASP A 100 -4.86 0.64 1.19
CA ASP A 100 -3.92 0.33 2.27
C ASP A 100 -3.61 -1.18 2.34
N ILE A 101 -4.63 -2.05 2.29
CA ILE A 101 -4.42 -3.51 2.34
C ILE A 101 -3.66 -3.99 1.11
N VAL A 102 -4.02 -3.54 -0.09
CA VAL A 102 -3.38 -3.96 -1.35
C VAL A 102 -1.94 -3.45 -1.43
N HIS A 103 -1.67 -2.27 -0.91
CA HIS A 103 -0.32 -1.73 -0.74
C HIS A 103 0.56 -2.65 0.12
N GLU A 104 0.05 -3.08 1.26
CA GLU A 104 0.79 -3.96 2.16
C GLU A 104 0.92 -5.40 1.62
N ILE A 105 -0.02 -5.87 0.79
CA ILE A 105 0.15 -7.11 0.02
C ILE A 105 1.37 -6.99 -0.90
N ALA A 106 1.55 -5.87 -1.60
CA ALA A 106 2.74 -5.66 -2.43
C ALA A 106 4.04 -5.75 -1.61
N HIS A 107 4.09 -5.13 -0.44
CA HIS A 107 5.26 -5.22 0.44
C HIS A 107 5.55 -6.64 0.94
N SER A 108 4.52 -7.48 1.14
CA SER A 108 4.70 -8.88 1.50
C SER A 108 5.43 -9.69 0.42
N LEU A 109 5.31 -9.29 -0.84
CA LEU A 109 5.94 -9.97 -1.99
C LEU A 109 7.42 -9.61 -2.18
N GLU A 110 7.90 -8.50 -1.63
CA GLU A 110 9.26 -8.02 -1.86
C GLU A 110 10.33 -9.02 -1.42
N ASN A 111 10.13 -9.70 -0.29
CA ASN A 111 11.10 -10.66 0.23
C ASN A 111 11.13 -11.97 -0.58
N PRO A 112 10.03 -12.70 -0.79
CA PRO A 112 10.02 -13.95 -1.54
C PRO A 112 10.30 -13.75 -3.04
N PHE A 113 9.78 -12.68 -3.64
CA PHE A 113 9.86 -12.40 -5.07
C PHE A 113 10.85 -11.30 -5.45
N GLY A 114 11.70 -10.85 -4.52
CA GLY A 114 12.70 -9.81 -4.79
C GLY A 114 13.64 -10.14 -5.97
N HIS A 115 13.87 -11.42 -6.22
CA HIS A 115 14.64 -11.89 -7.37
C HIS A 115 13.95 -11.63 -8.72
N ILE A 116 12.61 -11.63 -8.76
CA ILE A 116 11.82 -11.27 -9.94
C ILE A 116 11.71 -9.74 -10.03
N ILE A 117 11.42 -9.09 -8.91
CA ILE A 117 11.11 -7.65 -8.87
C ILE A 117 12.37 -6.81 -9.12
N TYR A 118 13.47 -7.08 -8.40
CA TYR A 118 14.61 -6.17 -8.30
C TYR A 118 15.91 -6.67 -8.90
N ALA A 119 16.16 -7.99 -8.99
CA ALA A 119 17.49 -8.54 -9.23
C ALA A 119 18.14 -8.16 -10.57
N ASP A 120 17.36 -7.87 -11.60
CA ASP A 120 17.89 -7.46 -12.92
C ASP A 120 18.19 -5.95 -13.01
N GLY A 121 17.87 -5.15 -11.98
CA GLY A 121 18.11 -3.72 -11.90
C GLY A 121 17.26 -2.86 -12.86
N ARG A 122 16.36 -3.47 -13.63
CA ARG A 122 15.54 -2.73 -14.61
C ARG A 122 14.56 -1.79 -13.94
N LEU A 123 13.90 -2.25 -12.86
CA LEU A 123 12.92 -1.46 -12.10
C LEU A 123 13.61 -0.27 -11.42
N GLU A 124 14.75 -0.49 -10.77
CA GLU A 124 15.54 0.58 -10.15
C GLU A 124 15.97 1.62 -11.18
N LYS A 125 16.40 1.18 -12.38
CA LYS A 125 16.77 2.09 -13.47
C LYS A 125 15.59 2.91 -13.98
N GLU A 126 14.40 2.32 -14.12
CA GLU A 126 13.17 3.04 -14.51
C GLU A 126 12.84 4.10 -13.46
N PHE A 127 12.81 3.72 -12.19
CA PHE A 127 12.55 4.60 -11.06
C PHE A 127 13.56 5.76 -11.00
N TYR A 128 14.86 5.46 -11.07
CA TYR A 128 15.90 6.47 -11.10
C TYR A 128 15.70 7.50 -12.21
N ASN A 129 15.43 7.05 -13.44
CA ASN A 129 15.21 7.94 -14.57
C ASN A 129 14.01 8.88 -14.33
N LYS A 130 12.93 8.37 -13.75
CA LYS A 130 11.73 9.15 -13.41
C LYS A 130 12.01 10.16 -12.32
N ARG A 131 12.72 9.77 -11.27
CA ARG A 131 13.13 10.68 -10.19
C ARG A 131 14.05 11.78 -10.71
N MET A 132 15.01 11.46 -11.57
CA MET A 132 15.87 12.47 -12.18
C MET A 132 15.10 13.42 -13.10
N ARG A 133 14.10 12.93 -13.82
CA ARG A 133 13.21 13.80 -14.60
C ARG A 133 12.38 14.71 -13.69
N LEU A 134 11.85 14.19 -12.59
CA LEU A 134 11.15 14.99 -11.56
C LEU A 134 12.09 16.08 -11.00
N PHE A 135 13.34 15.72 -10.65
CA PHE A 135 14.36 16.67 -10.19
C PHE A 135 14.53 17.85 -11.16
N GLU A 136 14.68 17.59 -12.46
CA GLU A 136 14.87 18.65 -13.47
C GLU A 136 13.59 19.50 -13.64
N ILE A 137 12.40 18.91 -13.55
CA ILE A 137 11.13 19.66 -13.58
C ILE A 137 11.06 20.60 -12.38
N LEU A 138 11.26 20.11 -11.15
CA LEU A 138 11.19 20.92 -9.94
C LEU A 138 12.21 22.07 -9.96
N LYS A 139 13.40 21.80 -10.50
CA LYS A 139 14.45 22.82 -10.69
C LYS A 139 14.03 23.87 -11.71
N SER A 140 13.41 23.47 -12.82
CA SER A 140 12.92 24.41 -13.85
C SER A 140 11.78 25.30 -13.34
N GLU A 141 11.03 24.82 -12.35
CA GLU A 141 9.96 25.56 -11.67
C GLU A 141 10.47 26.46 -10.53
N GLY A 142 11.81 26.61 -10.40
CA GLY A 142 12.45 27.51 -9.44
C GLY A 142 12.65 26.92 -8.04
N LEU A 143 12.35 25.64 -7.83
CA LEU A 143 12.69 24.94 -6.59
C LEU A 143 14.20 24.62 -6.58
N LYS A 144 14.73 24.32 -5.40
CA LYS A 144 16.15 23.96 -5.20
C LYS A 144 16.25 22.55 -4.61
N PRO A 145 15.92 21.52 -5.42
CA PRO A 145 16.02 20.14 -4.94
C PRO A 145 17.50 19.74 -4.72
N GLN A 146 17.76 18.93 -3.71
CA GLN A 146 19.07 18.37 -3.45
C GLN A 146 19.23 17.08 -4.25
N ARG A 147 20.17 17.06 -5.19
CA ARG A 147 20.32 15.97 -6.16
C ARG A 147 20.55 14.61 -5.51
N SER A 148 21.35 14.53 -4.45
CA SER A 148 21.63 13.28 -3.74
C SER A 148 20.38 12.59 -3.19
N LEU A 149 19.35 13.35 -2.79
CA LEU A 149 18.08 12.78 -2.34
C LEU A 149 17.31 12.09 -3.47
N PHE A 150 17.48 12.56 -4.71
CA PHE A 150 16.81 11.99 -5.88
C PHE A 150 17.58 10.81 -6.49
N GLU A 151 18.86 10.65 -6.15
CA GLU A 151 19.71 9.56 -6.62
C GLU A 151 19.60 8.30 -5.74
N ASP A 152 19.19 8.44 -4.47
CA ASP A 152 19.07 7.33 -3.52
C ASP A 152 17.70 6.63 -3.71
N PRO A 153 17.64 5.34 -4.10
CA PRO A 153 16.39 4.62 -4.30
C PRO A 153 15.67 4.24 -2.99
N GLU A 154 16.42 4.25 -1.88
CA GLU A 154 15.89 3.87 -0.58
C GLU A 154 14.99 4.96 0.03
N TYR A 155 14.14 4.53 0.97
CA TYR A 155 13.35 5.49 1.74
C TYR A 155 14.25 6.43 2.54
N ASN A 156 13.99 7.71 2.39
CA ASN A 156 14.72 8.75 3.11
C ASN A 156 13.75 9.80 3.64
N LYS A 157 13.69 9.95 4.96
CA LYS A 157 12.77 10.90 5.63
C LYS A 157 12.98 12.36 5.16
N GLU A 158 14.21 12.75 4.80
CA GLU A 158 14.49 14.09 4.27
C GLU A 158 13.86 14.28 2.89
N MET A 159 13.94 13.24 2.03
CA MET A 159 13.29 13.23 0.72
C MET A 159 11.77 13.30 0.84
N ASP A 160 11.19 12.47 1.69
CA ASP A 160 9.74 12.46 1.92
C ASP A 160 9.25 13.83 2.44
N LEU A 161 9.89 14.39 3.46
CA LEU A 161 9.59 15.73 3.97
C LEU A 161 9.78 16.83 2.91
N TYR A 162 10.76 16.70 2.02
CA TYR A 162 10.94 17.63 0.92
C TYR A 162 9.77 17.55 -0.06
N LEU A 163 9.39 16.37 -0.47
CA LEU A 163 8.26 16.15 -1.39
C LEU A 163 6.93 16.60 -0.76
N TYR A 164 6.69 16.24 0.49
CA TYR A 164 5.46 16.60 1.20
C TYR A 164 5.37 18.10 1.51
N LYS A 165 6.39 18.69 2.18
CA LYS A 165 6.30 20.06 2.72
C LYS A 165 6.78 21.15 1.76
N LYS A 166 7.71 20.86 0.86
CA LYS A 166 8.28 21.87 -0.05
C LYS A 166 7.66 21.83 -1.43
N VAL A 167 7.39 20.64 -1.96
CA VAL A 167 6.68 20.49 -3.24
C VAL A 167 5.17 20.54 -3.01
N GLY A 168 4.66 19.76 -2.06
CA GLY A 168 3.26 19.50 -1.77
C GLY A 168 2.71 18.37 -2.64
N TYR A 169 1.98 17.43 -2.04
CA TYR A 169 1.49 16.25 -2.75
C TYR A 169 0.51 16.59 -3.87
N ASP A 170 -0.35 17.60 -3.71
CA ASP A 170 -1.25 18.05 -4.80
C ASP A 170 -0.47 18.47 -6.04
N ARG A 171 0.59 19.28 -5.85
CA ARG A 171 1.45 19.72 -6.95
C ARG A 171 2.25 18.55 -7.52
N LEU A 172 2.73 17.66 -6.67
CA LEU A 172 3.50 16.49 -7.09
C LEU A 172 2.62 15.52 -7.90
N ASN A 173 1.39 15.27 -7.47
CA ASN A 173 0.40 14.49 -8.22
C ASN A 173 0.11 15.12 -9.59
N PHE A 174 -0.06 16.44 -9.65
CA PHE A 174 -0.23 17.15 -10.91
C PHE A 174 0.98 16.99 -11.84
N ILE A 175 2.21 17.11 -11.32
CA ILE A 175 3.44 16.91 -12.10
C ILE A 175 3.53 15.44 -12.54
N ALA A 176 3.34 14.49 -11.62
CA ALA A 176 3.43 13.07 -11.90
C ALA A 176 2.51 12.64 -13.04
N SER A 177 1.24 13.06 -13.01
CA SER A 177 0.26 12.76 -14.03
C SER A 177 0.53 13.51 -15.34
N SER A 178 0.82 14.81 -15.28
CA SER A 178 1.04 15.65 -16.47
C SER A 178 2.24 15.21 -17.31
N TYR A 179 3.26 14.66 -16.67
CA TYR A 179 4.49 14.20 -17.34
C TYR A 179 4.60 12.67 -17.44
N GLY A 180 3.58 11.92 -17.01
CA GLY A 180 3.58 10.46 -17.03
C GLY A 180 4.75 9.85 -16.22
N LEU A 181 5.00 10.39 -15.00
CA LEU A 181 6.14 9.96 -14.21
C LEU A 181 5.79 8.84 -13.22
N PHE A 182 4.74 9.02 -12.45
CA PHE A 182 4.37 8.16 -11.34
C PHE A 182 2.85 8.01 -11.30
N THR A 183 2.35 6.92 -10.71
CA THR A 183 0.93 6.70 -10.45
C THR A 183 0.39 7.58 -9.34
N SER A 184 1.23 7.91 -8.35
CA SER A 184 0.90 8.80 -7.23
C SER A 184 2.11 9.63 -6.82
N ALA A 185 1.89 10.65 -5.99
CA ALA A 185 2.96 11.44 -5.38
C ALA A 185 3.86 10.58 -4.49
N TYR A 186 3.27 9.64 -3.74
CA TYR A 186 3.96 8.78 -2.81
C TYR A 186 4.89 7.78 -3.52
N SER A 187 4.56 7.35 -4.73
CA SER A 187 5.42 6.51 -5.58
C SER A 187 6.82 7.11 -5.81
N ALA A 188 6.99 8.43 -5.66
CA ALA A 188 8.28 9.09 -5.86
C ALA A 188 9.20 9.02 -4.64
N THR A 189 8.75 8.54 -3.47
CA THR A 189 9.50 8.60 -2.21
C THR A 189 10.59 7.54 -2.10
N ALA A 190 10.32 6.32 -2.57
CA ALA A 190 11.27 5.20 -2.54
C ALA A 190 10.96 4.17 -3.65
N LEU A 191 11.95 3.34 -4.00
CA LEU A 191 11.77 2.27 -4.99
C LEU A 191 10.71 1.26 -4.57
N ARG A 192 10.66 0.90 -3.29
CA ARG A 192 9.65 0.00 -2.74
C ARG A 192 8.23 0.58 -2.82
N GLU A 193 8.09 1.90 -2.55
CA GLU A 193 6.81 2.60 -2.67
C GLU A 193 6.37 2.73 -4.13
N TYR A 194 7.34 2.88 -5.05
CA TYR A 194 7.08 2.83 -6.48
C TYR A 194 6.52 1.49 -6.92
N PHE A 195 7.08 0.38 -6.39
CA PHE A 195 6.55 -0.96 -6.65
C PHE A 195 5.15 -1.14 -6.05
N ALA A 196 4.95 -0.81 -4.77
CA ALA A 196 3.68 -1.01 -4.08
C ALA A 196 2.53 -0.20 -4.70
N ASN A 197 2.75 1.09 -4.99
CA ASN A 197 1.75 1.92 -5.69
C ASN A 197 1.47 1.43 -7.12
N GLY A 198 2.46 0.91 -7.83
CA GLY A 198 2.25 0.30 -9.13
C GLY A 198 1.43 -0.99 -9.04
N PHE A 199 1.62 -1.77 -7.99
CA PHE A 199 0.84 -2.98 -7.71
C PHE A 199 -0.63 -2.63 -7.44
N GLU A 200 -0.91 -1.64 -6.56
CA GLU A 200 -2.25 -1.10 -6.38
C GLU A 200 -2.89 -0.72 -7.72
N TYR A 201 -2.18 0.10 -8.50
CA TYR A 201 -2.67 0.60 -9.78
C TYR A 201 -2.95 -0.51 -10.79
N PHE A 202 -2.12 -1.57 -10.80
CA PHE A 202 -2.29 -2.73 -11.67
C PHE A 202 -3.56 -3.53 -11.34
N PHE A 203 -3.89 -3.70 -10.06
CA PHE A 203 -5.01 -4.53 -9.63
C PHE A 203 -6.32 -3.75 -9.42
N LEU A 204 -6.24 -2.47 -9.09
CA LEU A 204 -7.41 -1.67 -8.70
C LEU A 204 -7.80 -0.60 -9.70
N ASP A 205 -6.92 -0.27 -10.68
CA ASP A 205 -7.12 0.88 -11.58
C ASP A 205 -6.81 0.53 -13.05
N ASP A 206 -6.31 1.46 -13.84
CA ASP A 206 -6.07 1.34 -15.29
C ASP A 206 -4.69 0.73 -15.64
N ARG A 207 -4.69 -0.57 -15.88
CA ARG A 207 -3.48 -1.33 -16.30
C ARG A 207 -2.87 -0.81 -17.60
N ALA A 208 -3.68 -0.29 -18.53
CA ALA A 208 -3.17 0.20 -19.80
C ALA A 208 -2.38 1.50 -19.60
N TYR A 209 -2.87 2.39 -18.74
CA TYR A 209 -2.15 3.60 -18.36
C TYR A 209 -0.85 3.26 -17.60
N LEU A 210 -0.88 2.30 -16.67
CA LEU A 210 0.34 1.85 -15.99
C LEU A 210 1.38 1.32 -16.98
N ALA A 211 0.96 0.49 -17.95
CA ALA A 211 1.85 -0.04 -18.99
C ALA A 211 2.47 1.07 -19.87
N GLU A 212 1.72 2.15 -20.12
CA GLU A 212 2.20 3.31 -20.89
C GLU A 212 3.25 4.09 -20.12
N ILE A 213 2.96 4.46 -18.85
CA ILE A 213 3.84 5.35 -18.09
C ILE A 213 4.96 4.62 -17.34
N CYS A 214 4.76 3.38 -16.91
CA CYS A 214 5.68 2.58 -16.09
C CYS A 214 5.86 1.17 -16.68
N PRO A 215 6.38 1.02 -17.91
CA PRO A 215 6.38 -0.26 -18.62
C PRO A 215 7.19 -1.36 -17.92
N VAL A 216 8.31 -1.04 -17.27
CA VAL A 216 9.09 -2.05 -16.56
C VAL A 216 8.36 -2.50 -15.29
N LEU A 217 7.79 -1.57 -14.53
CA LEU A 217 6.99 -1.86 -13.36
C LEU A 217 5.78 -2.74 -13.74
N TYR A 218 5.07 -2.40 -14.81
CA TYR A 218 3.98 -3.20 -15.34
C TYR A 218 4.40 -4.63 -15.67
N ASP A 219 5.53 -4.80 -16.39
CA ASP A 219 6.06 -6.11 -16.75
C ASP A 219 6.37 -6.94 -15.49
N LYS A 220 7.00 -6.34 -14.48
CA LYS A 220 7.34 -7.01 -13.21
C LYS A 220 6.09 -7.51 -12.46
N ILE A 221 5.05 -6.69 -12.38
CA ILE A 221 3.80 -7.07 -11.72
C ILE A 221 3.06 -8.14 -12.54
N LYS A 222 3.08 -8.01 -13.87
CA LYS A 222 2.50 -9.00 -14.76
C LYS A 222 3.19 -10.36 -14.64
N ASP A 223 4.51 -10.41 -14.50
CA ASP A 223 5.26 -11.65 -14.28
C ASP A 223 4.82 -12.31 -12.96
N LEU A 224 4.72 -11.53 -11.85
CA LEU A 224 4.18 -12.03 -10.58
C LEU A 224 2.73 -12.54 -10.68
N HIS A 225 1.89 -11.88 -11.49
CA HIS A 225 0.49 -12.26 -11.69
C HIS A 225 0.33 -13.59 -12.45
N GLN A 226 1.31 -13.96 -13.29
CA GLN A 226 1.26 -15.15 -14.16
C GLN A 226 2.03 -16.35 -13.60
N ASP A 227 2.70 -16.17 -12.46
CA ASP A 227 3.53 -17.21 -11.82
C ASP A 227 2.63 -18.18 -11.03
N ASP A 228 1.77 -18.94 -11.77
CA ASP A 228 0.91 -20.03 -11.32
C ASP A 228 1.54 -21.40 -11.63
#